data_4d86edfae66714d1501b74ca0c189bbc
#
_entry.id   4d86edfae66714d1501b74ca0c189bbc
#
_cell.length_a   1.000
_cell.length_b   1.000
_cell.length_c   1.000
_cell.angle_alpha   90.00
_cell.angle_beta   90.00
_cell.angle_gamma   90.00
#
_symmetry.space_group_name_H-M   'P 1'
#
loop_
_entity.id
_entity.type
_entity.pdbx_description
1 polymer ?
#
loop_
_entity_poly.entity_id
_entity_poly.type
_entity_poly.pdbx_seq_one_letter_code
_entity_poly.pdbx_strand_id
1 'polypeptide(L)'
;MNLPGFRRTISQNALVKNEIRTAHLIRALWTAAPGIQRRDPRFLTLVVQCGWTNVMKDGSGRDSTRAWRNRNFAEYMRVQYQSDAQLAAALSVKFPGLALPLALIRSHTGITHYYTSLRTESLKFVRGHADKVANAFETIADEHTSTTDKIRKAFETLRQMGPIHVRNKRVSPLNCLAPALACLDPHRKFPIMNDRTERLLRIIGERHDPEGALALCDLIGSKGISNSFELDVYSFTEDFSHVNRPRPPRLRNRRLADLGLKSELESLAHIAANKVTIRKLHNELTNRFLKSLRWKHITPKEHRFDALIEGWKKGRHLLIEAKTASAGPSGRAQIRQAIGQLFDYRFSHFKAKKEVDLAVLLPSRPAGDVQSLLASLNIQVLWFERGHLKGSIRL
;
A
#
# COMPACT_ATOMS: atom_id res chain seq x y z
N MET A 1 -12.70 -7.24 -11.82
CA MET A 1 -12.70 -5.77 -11.82
C MET A 1 -12.47 -5.31 -13.25
N ASN A 2 -13.37 -4.48 -13.80
CA ASN A 2 -13.24 -4.03 -15.19
C ASN A 2 -12.23 -2.89 -15.23
N LEU A 3 -11.00 -3.16 -15.61
CA LEU A 3 -9.84 -2.26 -15.58
C LEU A 3 -10.06 -0.88 -16.27
N PRO A 4 -10.80 -0.76 -17.40
CA PRO A 4 -11.04 0.54 -18.03
C PRO A 4 -11.86 1.51 -17.15
N GLY A 5 -12.84 1.02 -16.42
CA GLY A 5 -13.63 1.83 -15.48
C GLY A 5 -12.80 2.29 -14.28
N PHE A 6 -11.94 1.42 -13.78
CA PHE A 6 -10.98 1.69 -12.72
C PHE A 6 -9.99 2.81 -13.11
N ARG A 7 -9.35 2.70 -14.27
CA ARG A 7 -8.43 3.73 -14.80
C ARG A 7 -9.10 5.10 -14.90
N ARG A 8 -10.33 5.15 -15.44
CA ARG A 8 -11.09 6.39 -15.58
C ARG A 8 -11.40 7.03 -14.22
N THR A 9 -11.75 6.23 -13.24
CA THR A 9 -12.06 6.70 -11.89
C THR A 9 -10.82 7.22 -11.17
N ILE A 10 -9.69 6.53 -11.27
CA ILE A 10 -8.45 6.94 -10.58
C ILE A 10 -7.84 8.17 -11.23
N SER A 11 -7.68 8.20 -12.54
CA SER A 11 -7.09 9.38 -13.22
C SER A 11 -7.88 10.67 -13.01
N GLN A 12 -9.18 10.56 -12.73
CA GLN A 12 -10.04 11.70 -12.40
C GLN A 12 -10.04 12.07 -10.91
N ASN A 13 -9.42 11.24 -10.05
CA ASN A 13 -9.38 11.47 -8.61
C ASN A 13 -8.67 12.78 -8.30
N ALA A 14 -9.27 13.59 -7.43
CA ALA A 14 -8.72 14.87 -7.01
C ALA A 14 -7.34 14.75 -6.36
N LEU A 15 -7.06 13.64 -5.66
CA LEU A 15 -5.76 13.36 -5.06
C LEU A 15 -4.69 13.17 -6.12
N VAL A 16 -4.94 12.38 -7.18
CA VAL A 16 -4.00 12.21 -8.30
C VAL A 16 -3.68 13.56 -8.96
N LYS A 17 -4.70 14.37 -9.21
CA LYS A 17 -4.50 15.73 -9.78
C LYS A 17 -3.61 16.59 -8.88
N ASN A 18 -3.80 16.52 -7.56
CA ASN A 18 -3.00 17.28 -6.60
C ASN A 18 -1.55 16.79 -6.53
N GLU A 19 -1.33 15.48 -6.58
CA GLU A 19 0.01 14.90 -6.60
C GLU A 19 0.75 15.25 -7.90
N ILE A 20 0.09 15.22 -9.04
CA ILE A 20 0.65 15.67 -10.32
C ILE A 20 1.01 17.15 -10.28
N ARG A 21 0.19 18.02 -9.67
CA ARG A 21 0.53 19.44 -9.49
C ARG A 21 1.73 19.63 -8.57
N THR A 22 1.84 18.83 -7.51
CA THR A 22 3.02 18.81 -6.64
C THR A 22 4.27 18.42 -7.43
N ALA A 23 4.18 17.39 -8.28
CA ALA A 23 5.28 16.98 -9.14
C ALA A 23 5.69 18.06 -10.13
N HIS A 24 4.74 18.76 -10.74
CA HIS A 24 5.05 19.89 -11.62
C HIS A 24 5.80 21.02 -10.89
N LEU A 25 5.39 21.37 -9.68
CA LEU A 25 6.09 22.36 -8.86
C LEU A 25 7.52 21.92 -8.55
N ILE A 26 7.70 20.71 -8.05
CA ILE A 26 9.03 20.18 -7.68
C ILE A 26 9.96 20.13 -8.91
N ARG A 27 9.48 19.64 -10.04
CA ARG A 27 10.26 19.58 -11.27
C ARG A 27 10.62 20.98 -11.78
N ALA A 28 9.69 21.92 -11.77
CA ALA A 28 9.95 23.30 -12.18
C ALA A 28 11.03 23.95 -11.31
N LEU A 29 10.98 23.77 -9.98
CA LEU A 29 12.01 24.26 -9.06
C LEU A 29 13.36 23.58 -9.35
N TRP A 30 13.37 22.27 -9.56
CA TRP A 30 14.60 21.52 -9.84
C TRP A 30 15.25 21.93 -11.16
N THR A 31 14.45 22.02 -12.21
CA THR A 31 14.93 22.39 -13.56
C THR A 31 15.48 23.81 -13.60
N ALA A 32 14.83 24.77 -12.92
CA ALA A 32 15.24 26.15 -12.88
C ALA A 32 16.45 26.40 -11.96
N ALA A 33 16.76 25.48 -11.02
CA ALA A 33 17.89 25.64 -10.11
C ALA A 33 19.23 25.34 -10.82
N PRO A 34 20.20 26.28 -10.79
CA PRO A 34 21.58 26.00 -11.24
C PRO A 34 22.20 24.85 -10.46
N GLY A 35 23.18 24.14 -11.06
CA GLY A 35 23.81 22.98 -10.46
C GLY A 35 24.35 23.20 -9.04
N ILE A 36 24.93 24.37 -8.77
CA ILE A 36 25.40 24.72 -7.42
C ILE A 36 24.23 24.83 -6.41
N GLN A 37 23.08 25.32 -6.81
CA GLN A 37 21.91 25.40 -5.93
C GLN A 37 21.27 24.03 -5.70
N ARG A 38 21.34 23.11 -6.67
CA ARG A 38 20.83 21.73 -6.49
C ARG A 38 21.56 20.97 -5.40
N ARG A 39 22.77 21.43 -4.98
CA ARG A 39 23.55 20.88 -3.88
C ARG A 39 23.44 21.70 -2.59
N ASP A 40 22.74 22.85 -2.60
CA ASP A 40 22.46 23.61 -1.37
C ASP A 40 21.52 22.78 -0.45
N PRO A 41 21.96 22.48 0.79
CA PRO A 41 21.14 21.71 1.73
C PRO A 41 19.77 22.33 2.01
N ARG A 42 19.61 23.64 1.92
CA ARG A 42 18.36 24.36 2.13
C ARG A 42 17.42 24.18 0.92
N PHE A 43 17.97 24.22 -0.29
CA PHE A 43 17.21 23.94 -1.50
C PHE A 43 16.72 22.47 -1.52
N LEU A 44 17.59 21.53 -1.18
CA LEU A 44 17.22 20.10 -1.09
C LEU A 44 16.14 19.87 -0.03
N THR A 45 16.23 20.52 1.13
CA THR A 45 15.17 20.43 2.15
C THR A 45 13.86 21.02 1.66
N LEU A 46 13.87 22.12 0.89
CA LEU A 46 12.67 22.67 0.27
C LEU A 46 12.03 21.68 -0.70
N VAL A 47 12.82 21.09 -1.61
CA VAL A 47 12.33 20.10 -2.58
C VAL A 47 11.67 18.91 -1.87
N VAL A 48 12.34 18.35 -0.85
CA VAL A 48 11.81 17.24 -0.05
C VAL A 48 10.52 17.63 0.68
N GLN A 49 10.50 18.80 1.30
CA GLN A 49 9.32 19.30 2.02
C GLN A 49 8.11 19.52 1.08
N CYS A 50 8.33 19.95 -0.15
CA CYS A 50 7.26 20.09 -1.13
C CYS A 50 6.57 18.75 -1.43
N GLY A 51 7.25 17.63 -1.32
CA GLY A 51 6.67 16.29 -1.44
C GLY A 51 5.83 15.85 -0.24
N TRP A 52 5.88 16.54 0.91
CA TRP A 52 5.17 16.16 2.12
C TRP A 52 3.85 16.91 2.26
N THR A 53 2.77 16.19 2.58
CA THR A 53 1.50 16.84 2.92
C THR A 53 1.60 17.47 4.31
N ASN A 54 0.97 18.62 4.46
CA ASN A 54 0.79 19.24 5.76
C ASN A 54 -0.70 19.26 6.13
N VAL A 55 -1.27 18.09 6.33
CA VAL A 55 -2.61 18.00 6.90
C VAL A 55 -2.47 18.16 8.42
N MET A 56 -2.66 19.37 8.91
CA MET A 56 -2.84 19.61 10.35
C MET A 56 -4.27 19.19 10.72
N LYS A 57 -4.43 18.53 11.85
CA LYS A 57 -5.72 18.06 12.36
C LYS A 57 -6.62 19.17 12.94
N ASP A 58 -6.29 20.42 12.74
CA ASP A 58 -6.97 21.57 13.33
C ASP A 58 -8.26 22.02 12.60
N GLY A 59 -8.71 21.23 11.65
CA GLY A 59 -9.99 21.47 10.96
C GLY A 59 -9.97 22.58 9.90
N SER A 60 -8.92 23.39 9.81
CA SER A 60 -8.80 24.50 8.86
C SER A 60 -7.94 24.17 7.63
N GLY A 61 -8.15 23.03 7.01
CA GLY A 61 -7.27 22.40 6.04
C GLY A 61 -6.69 23.28 4.90
N ARG A 62 -7.32 24.39 4.55
CA ARG A 62 -6.81 25.33 3.53
C ARG A 62 -5.73 26.25 4.08
N ASP A 63 -5.95 26.80 5.26
CA ASP A 63 -5.05 27.80 5.85
C ASP A 63 -3.79 27.16 6.42
N SER A 64 -3.89 25.96 6.98
CA SER A 64 -2.74 25.23 7.50
C SER A 64 -1.74 24.83 6.39
N THR A 65 -2.22 24.34 5.23
CA THR A 65 -1.37 23.98 4.10
C THR A 65 -0.68 25.21 3.50
N ARG A 66 -1.41 26.32 3.36
CA ARG A 66 -0.87 27.59 2.87
C ARG A 66 0.17 28.16 3.84
N ALA A 67 -0.13 28.24 5.11
CA ALA A 67 0.77 28.75 6.13
C ALA A 67 2.06 27.92 6.23
N TRP A 68 1.94 26.60 6.16
CA TRP A 68 3.09 25.69 6.17
C TRP A 68 3.97 25.87 4.93
N ARG A 69 3.37 25.89 3.75
CA ARG A 69 4.08 26.14 2.48
C ARG A 69 4.81 27.46 2.52
N ASN A 70 4.13 28.53 2.93
CA ASN A 70 4.74 29.85 3.02
C ASN A 70 5.90 29.87 4.02
N ARG A 71 5.81 29.18 5.15
CA ARG A 71 6.93 29.04 6.08
C ARG A 71 8.12 28.33 5.47
N ASN A 72 7.93 27.24 4.75
CA ASN A 72 9.02 26.50 4.13
C ASN A 72 9.73 27.30 3.05
N PHE A 73 8.98 28.02 2.23
CA PHE A 73 9.55 28.93 1.24
C PHE A 73 10.19 30.14 1.90
N ALA A 74 9.59 30.70 2.95
CA ALA A 74 10.17 31.82 3.71
C ALA A 74 11.49 31.41 4.38
N GLU A 75 11.58 30.21 4.96
CA GLU A 75 12.81 29.66 5.53
C GLU A 75 13.91 29.54 4.47
N TYR A 76 13.58 28.96 3.30
CA TYR A 76 14.53 28.83 2.20
C TYR A 76 14.95 30.18 1.61
N MET A 77 14.00 31.07 1.38
CA MET A 77 14.23 32.41 0.80
C MET A 77 14.75 33.41 1.83
N ARG A 78 14.64 33.09 3.14
CA ARG A 78 14.94 33.98 4.27
C ARG A 78 14.13 35.29 4.26
N VAL A 79 12.89 35.21 3.78
CA VAL A 79 11.95 36.34 3.68
C VAL A 79 10.55 35.87 4.06
N GLN A 80 9.76 36.72 4.68
CA GLN A 80 8.36 36.46 4.92
C GLN A 80 7.49 36.89 3.74
N TYR A 81 6.52 36.08 3.37
CA TYR A 81 5.58 36.36 2.29
C TYR A 81 4.16 36.46 2.82
N GLN A 82 3.46 37.52 2.42
CA GLN A 82 2.07 37.75 2.81
C GLN A 82 1.08 37.16 1.78
N SER A 83 1.53 36.97 0.55
CA SER A 83 0.68 36.41 -0.51
C SER A 83 1.42 35.45 -1.42
N ASP A 84 0.65 34.59 -2.12
CA ASP A 84 1.19 33.67 -3.12
C ASP A 84 1.83 34.43 -4.31
N ALA A 85 1.34 35.65 -4.63
CA ALA A 85 1.91 36.49 -5.66
C ALA A 85 3.31 36.99 -5.29
N GLN A 86 3.50 37.44 -4.05
CA GLN A 86 4.83 37.83 -3.54
C GLN A 86 5.80 36.65 -3.53
N LEU A 87 5.34 35.47 -3.13
CA LEU A 87 6.14 34.25 -3.16
C LEU A 87 6.53 33.89 -4.61
N ALA A 88 5.61 33.94 -5.56
CA ALA A 88 5.89 33.67 -6.97
C ALA A 88 6.90 34.64 -7.54
N ALA A 89 6.76 35.95 -7.27
CA ALA A 89 7.69 36.97 -7.70
C ALA A 89 9.11 36.74 -7.13
N ALA A 90 9.21 36.45 -5.84
CA ALA A 90 10.50 36.18 -5.19
C ALA A 90 11.16 34.89 -5.74
N LEU A 91 10.40 33.85 -6.01
CA LEU A 91 10.92 32.64 -6.64
C LEU A 91 11.41 32.89 -8.07
N SER A 92 10.68 33.70 -8.85
CA SER A 92 11.11 34.08 -10.20
C SER A 92 12.41 34.88 -10.21
N VAL A 93 12.61 35.76 -9.23
CA VAL A 93 13.89 36.48 -9.06
C VAL A 93 15.03 35.50 -8.69
N LYS A 94 14.76 34.57 -7.80
CA LYS A 94 15.78 33.60 -7.35
C LYS A 94 16.10 32.55 -8.41
N PHE A 95 15.13 32.22 -9.25
CA PHE A 95 15.23 31.23 -10.34
C PHE A 95 14.76 31.90 -11.66
N PRO A 96 15.63 32.61 -12.36
CA PRO A 96 15.23 33.39 -13.55
C PRO A 96 14.57 32.57 -14.67
N GLY A 97 14.88 31.28 -14.74
CA GLY A 97 14.25 30.34 -15.70
C GLY A 97 12.93 29.74 -15.23
N LEU A 98 12.43 30.14 -14.04
CA LEU A 98 11.24 29.55 -13.45
C LEU A 98 9.96 30.21 -13.95
N ALA A 99 9.34 29.62 -14.96
CA ALA A 99 7.95 29.96 -15.32
C ALA A 99 6.98 29.21 -14.39
N LEU A 100 6.77 29.73 -13.16
CA LEU A 100 5.81 29.15 -12.22
C LEU A 100 4.44 29.79 -12.41
N PRO A 101 3.44 29.04 -12.92
CA PRO A 101 2.06 29.48 -12.83
C PRO A 101 1.70 29.62 -11.34
N LEU A 102 1.18 30.76 -10.92
CA LEU A 102 0.68 31.00 -9.56
C LEU A 102 -0.28 29.87 -9.09
N ALA A 103 -1.00 29.29 -10.04
CA ALA A 103 -1.86 28.14 -9.83
C ALA A 103 -1.14 26.91 -9.25
N LEU A 104 0.12 26.64 -9.60
CA LEU A 104 0.88 25.51 -9.03
C LEU A 104 1.21 25.74 -7.56
N ILE A 105 1.60 26.97 -7.20
CA ILE A 105 1.87 27.32 -5.81
C ILE A 105 0.59 27.20 -4.97
N ARG A 106 -0.55 27.66 -5.47
CA ARG A 106 -1.84 27.60 -4.78
C ARG A 106 -2.36 26.18 -4.62
N SER A 107 -2.19 25.34 -5.63
CA SER A 107 -2.77 24.00 -5.67
C SER A 107 -1.85 22.91 -5.15
N HIS A 108 -0.60 23.21 -4.84
CA HIS A 108 0.35 22.28 -4.27
C HIS A 108 -0.07 21.88 -2.86
N THR A 109 -0.24 20.57 -2.62
CA THR A 109 -0.68 20.01 -1.34
C THR A 109 0.31 19.00 -0.74
N GLY A 110 1.34 18.60 -1.51
CA GLY A 110 2.21 17.47 -1.17
C GLY A 110 1.55 16.11 -1.45
N ILE A 111 2.26 15.05 -1.12
CA ILE A 111 1.88 13.67 -1.44
C ILE A 111 1.72 12.82 -0.17
N THR A 112 2.78 12.75 0.65
CA THR A 112 2.80 11.87 1.82
C THR A 112 2.83 12.65 3.13
N HIS A 113 2.04 12.19 4.10
CA HIS A 113 2.01 12.75 5.45
C HIS A 113 3.00 12.04 6.36
N TYR A 114 3.80 12.83 7.10
CA TYR A 114 4.72 12.32 8.10
C TYR A 114 4.50 12.99 9.46
N TYR A 115 4.71 12.24 10.54
CA TYR A 115 4.66 12.79 11.89
C TYR A 115 5.86 13.71 12.17
N THR A 116 5.71 14.66 13.07
CA THR A 116 6.63 15.78 13.28
C THR A 116 8.08 15.34 13.55
N SER A 117 8.29 14.33 14.40
CA SER A 117 9.65 13.86 14.71
C SER A 117 10.37 13.26 13.50
N LEU A 118 9.66 12.50 12.64
CA LEU A 118 10.24 12.00 11.40
C LEU A 118 10.62 13.14 10.44
N ARG A 119 9.76 14.15 10.32
CA ARG A 119 10.05 15.34 9.49
C ARG A 119 11.34 16.03 9.95
N THR A 120 11.45 16.30 11.25
CA THR A 120 12.63 16.98 11.82
C THR A 120 13.92 16.22 11.55
N GLU A 121 13.92 14.91 11.84
CA GLU A 121 15.12 14.09 11.64
C GLU A 121 15.44 13.89 10.16
N SER A 122 14.42 13.80 9.28
CA SER A 122 14.62 13.74 7.83
C SER A 122 15.26 15.00 7.27
N LEU A 123 14.89 16.19 7.75
CA LEU A 123 15.53 17.44 7.31
C LEU A 123 16.97 17.54 7.77
N LYS A 124 17.28 17.13 8.99
CA LYS A 124 18.67 17.01 9.46
C LYS A 124 19.47 16.04 8.61
N PHE A 125 18.87 14.89 8.30
CA PHE A 125 19.47 13.86 7.45
C PHE A 125 19.78 14.38 6.04
N VAL A 126 18.84 15.06 5.40
CA VAL A 126 19.02 15.67 4.07
C VAL A 126 20.16 16.69 4.10
N ARG A 127 20.20 17.55 5.13
CA ARG A 127 21.28 18.54 5.30
C ARG A 127 22.64 17.89 5.50
N GLY A 128 22.73 16.81 6.27
CA GLY A 128 23.96 16.06 6.52
C GLY A 128 24.46 15.22 5.35
N HIS A 129 23.60 14.95 4.35
CA HIS A 129 23.92 14.11 3.20
C HIS A 129 23.62 14.82 1.86
N ALA A 130 23.74 16.14 1.81
CA ALA A 130 23.29 16.97 0.69
C ALA A 130 23.78 16.48 -0.68
N ASP A 131 25.09 16.19 -0.81
CA ASP A 131 25.64 15.71 -2.08
C ASP A 131 25.06 14.38 -2.54
N LYS A 132 24.89 13.43 -1.61
CA LYS A 132 24.30 12.13 -1.95
C LYS A 132 22.82 12.25 -2.31
N VAL A 133 22.07 13.11 -1.60
CA VAL A 133 20.67 13.42 -1.93
C VAL A 133 20.59 14.09 -3.30
N ALA A 134 21.45 15.06 -3.59
CA ALA A 134 21.51 15.71 -4.90
C ALA A 134 21.81 14.69 -6.01
N ASN A 135 22.78 13.82 -5.82
CA ASN A 135 23.13 12.76 -6.78
C ASN A 135 21.95 11.80 -7.04
N ALA A 136 21.23 11.42 -5.98
CA ALA A 136 20.02 10.59 -6.15
C ALA A 136 18.94 11.34 -6.95
N PHE A 137 18.74 12.63 -6.69
CA PHE A 137 17.77 13.46 -7.40
C PHE A 137 18.16 13.69 -8.86
N GLU A 138 19.43 13.97 -9.13
CA GLU A 138 19.99 14.08 -10.48
C GLU A 138 19.79 12.78 -11.27
N THR A 139 20.09 11.64 -10.66
CA THR A 139 19.89 10.32 -11.28
C THR A 139 18.43 10.09 -11.68
N ILE A 140 17.50 10.44 -10.81
CA ILE A 140 16.06 10.26 -11.08
C ILE A 140 15.55 11.26 -12.11
N ALA A 141 16.04 12.51 -12.07
CA ALA A 141 15.62 13.57 -12.97
C ALA A 141 16.19 13.41 -14.40
N ASP A 142 17.20 12.57 -14.60
CA ASP A 142 17.79 12.31 -15.92
C ASP A 142 16.78 11.59 -16.84
N GLU A 143 16.50 12.19 -18.00
CA GLU A 143 15.56 11.64 -18.99
C GLU A 143 16.10 10.43 -19.76
N HIS A 144 17.41 10.29 -19.85
CA HIS A 144 18.07 9.28 -20.65
C HIS A 144 18.34 7.97 -19.90
N THR A 145 18.36 8.01 -18.58
CA THR A 145 18.56 6.81 -17.75
C THR A 145 17.28 5.98 -17.70
N SER A 146 17.41 4.66 -17.89
CA SER A 146 16.28 3.72 -17.81
C SER A 146 15.66 3.72 -16.41
N THR A 147 14.34 3.47 -16.30
CA THR A 147 13.65 3.39 -15.00
C THR A 147 14.30 2.35 -14.07
N THR A 148 14.74 1.22 -14.62
CA THR A 148 15.43 0.16 -13.86
C THR A 148 16.74 0.67 -13.26
N ASP A 149 17.56 1.34 -14.06
CA ASP A 149 18.85 1.87 -13.61
C ASP A 149 18.66 3.02 -12.60
N LYS A 150 17.68 3.88 -12.83
CA LYS A 150 17.28 4.92 -11.87
C LYS A 150 16.98 4.33 -10.49
N ILE A 151 16.14 3.30 -10.45
CA ILE A 151 15.75 2.64 -9.20
C ILE A 151 16.98 2.04 -8.52
N ARG A 152 17.76 1.23 -9.24
CA ARG A 152 18.95 0.59 -8.68
C ARG A 152 19.97 1.59 -8.13
N LYS A 153 20.30 2.62 -8.92
CA LYS A 153 21.25 3.67 -8.51
C LYS A 153 20.74 4.50 -7.32
N ALA A 154 19.46 4.89 -7.34
CA ALA A 154 18.87 5.63 -6.23
C ALA A 154 18.89 4.80 -4.94
N PHE A 155 18.46 3.55 -4.98
CA PHE A 155 18.49 2.67 -3.80
C PHE A 155 19.90 2.44 -3.28
N GLU A 156 20.90 2.25 -4.16
CA GLU A 156 22.29 2.09 -3.76
C GLU A 156 22.82 3.36 -3.07
N THR A 157 22.55 4.53 -3.65
CA THR A 157 22.95 5.82 -3.05
C THR A 157 22.30 6.02 -1.68
N LEU A 158 21.00 5.71 -1.56
CA LEU A 158 20.27 5.85 -0.30
C LEU A 158 20.75 4.83 0.75
N ARG A 159 21.11 3.63 0.35
CA ARG A 159 21.70 2.61 1.24
C ARG A 159 23.01 3.06 1.83
N GLN A 160 23.86 3.71 1.04
CA GLN A 160 25.17 4.25 1.49
C GLN A 160 25.04 5.41 2.50
N MET A 161 23.87 6.03 2.61
CA MET A 161 23.64 7.08 3.61
C MET A 161 23.28 6.53 4.99
N GLY A 162 22.90 5.26 5.07
CA GLY A 162 22.41 4.65 6.31
C GLY A 162 20.97 5.07 6.67
N PRO A 163 20.44 4.58 7.79
CA PRO A 163 19.07 4.87 8.21
C PRO A 163 18.92 6.24 8.89
N ILE A 164 17.73 6.81 8.77
CA ILE A 164 17.30 7.95 9.59
C ILE A 164 16.93 7.42 10.98
N HIS A 165 17.53 7.98 12.01
CA HIS A 165 17.25 7.62 13.39
C HIS A 165 16.14 8.52 13.96
N VAL A 166 15.00 7.93 14.34
CA VAL A 166 13.87 8.63 14.94
C VAL A 166 13.53 7.96 16.26
N ARG A 167 13.93 8.58 17.37
CA ARG A 167 13.87 7.96 18.70
C ARG A 167 14.60 6.59 18.66
N ASN A 168 13.91 5.48 18.97
CA ASN A 168 14.47 4.13 18.97
C ASN A 168 14.21 3.36 17.65
N LYS A 169 13.80 4.06 16.58
CA LYS A 169 13.47 3.43 15.29
C LYS A 169 14.48 3.83 14.22
N ARG A 170 14.81 2.86 13.37
CA ARG A 170 15.56 3.07 12.13
C ARG A 170 14.56 3.14 10.98
N VAL A 171 14.55 4.25 10.26
CA VAL A 171 13.67 4.49 9.11
C VAL A 171 14.53 4.59 7.85
N SER A 172 14.14 3.92 6.79
CA SER A 172 14.83 4.03 5.51
C SER A 172 14.75 5.48 4.99
N PRO A 173 15.86 6.07 4.50
CA PRO A 173 15.83 7.38 3.83
C PRO A 173 14.83 7.42 2.67
N LEU A 174 14.66 6.29 1.98
CA LEU A 174 13.71 6.16 0.89
C LEU A 174 12.28 6.55 1.32
N ASN A 175 11.84 6.13 2.51
CA ASN A 175 10.48 6.47 2.99
C ASN A 175 10.22 7.98 3.01
N CYS A 176 11.26 8.78 3.29
CA CYS A 176 11.14 10.23 3.39
C CYS A 176 11.39 10.95 2.07
N LEU A 177 12.25 10.41 1.23
CA LEU A 177 12.66 11.01 -0.04
C LEU A 177 11.81 10.55 -1.23
N ALA A 178 11.14 9.40 -1.12
CA ALA A 178 10.37 8.82 -2.23
C ALA A 178 9.34 9.77 -2.86
N PRO A 179 8.60 10.61 -2.12
CA PRO A 179 7.70 11.58 -2.75
C PRO A 179 8.43 12.57 -3.66
N ALA A 180 9.59 13.08 -3.25
CA ALA A 180 10.39 13.98 -4.07
C ALA A 180 11.01 13.24 -5.28
N LEU A 181 11.53 12.03 -5.07
CA LEU A 181 12.08 11.19 -6.16
C LEU A 181 11.00 10.91 -7.22
N ALA A 182 9.80 10.49 -6.81
CA ALA A 182 8.69 10.25 -7.74
C ALA A 182 8.28 11.51 -8.51
N CYS A 183 8.33 12.68 -7.86
CA CYS A 183 8.05 13.96 -8.52
C CYS A 183 9.11 14.36 -9.54
N LEU A 184 10.38 14.03 -9.28
CA LEU A 184 11.49 14.36 -10.16
C LEU A 184 11.57 13.45 -11.39
N ASP A 185 11.03 12.22 -11.32
CA ASP A 185 11.07 11.30 -12.46
C ASP A 185 10.26 11.84 -13.66
N PRO A 186 10.91 12.15 -14.81
CA PRO A 186 10.22 12.66 -15.99
C PRO A 186 9.18 11.69 -16.54
N HIS A 187 9.41 10.39 -16.40
CA HIS A 187 8.51 9.34 -16.86
C HIS A 187 7.41 8.99 -15.85
N ARG A 188 7.46 9.55 -14.63
CA ARG A 188 6.50 9.32 -13.53
C ARG A 188 6.31 7.83 -13.20
N LYS A 189 7.36 7.04 -13.35
CA LYS A 189 7.37 5.60 -13.07
C LYS A 189 8.03 5.25 -11.75
N PHE A 190 8.87 6.14 -11.18
CA PHE A 190 9.49 5.89 -9.88
C PHE A 190 8.39 5.79 -8.80
N PRO A 191 8.26 4.64 -8.10
CA PRO A 191 7.15 4.44 -7.18
C PRO A 191 7.32 5.25 -5.90
N ILE A 192 6.22 5.74 -5.34
CA ILE A 192 6.21 6.40 -4.04
C ILE A 192 6.28 5.33 -2.97
N MET A 193 7.50 5.05 -2.47
CA MET A 193 7.75 4.03 -1.47
C MET A 193 7.38 4.55 -0.07
N ASN A 194 6.15 4.30 0.36
CA ASN A 194 5.61 4.71 1.65
C ASN A 194 4.82 3.55 2.30
N ASP A 195 4.22 3.78 3.47
CA ASP A 195 3.44 2.75 4.18
C ASP A 195 2.27 2.18 3.36
N ARG A 196 1.74 2.93 2.40
CA ARG A 196 0.63 2.50 1.54
C ARG A 196 1.12 1.51 0.50
N THR A 197 2.19 1.86 -0.20
CA THR A 197 2.83 0.98 -1.18
C THR A 197 3.50 -0.22 -0.51
N GLU A 198 3.98 -0.11 0.73
CA GLU A 198 4.43 -1.27 1.51
C GLU A 198 3.32 -2.31 1.70
N ARG A 199 2.07 -1.87 1.90
CA ARG A 199 0.92 -2.80 1.95
C ARG A 199 0.70 -3.50 0.61
N LEU A 200 0.79 -2.75 -0.49
CA LEU A 200 0.66 -3.31 -1.83
C LEU A 200 1.79 -4.32 -2.12
N LEU A 201 3.03 -3.99 -1.77
CA LEU A 201 4.17 -4.91 -1.87
C LEU A 201 3.94 -6.22 -1.11
N ARG A 202 3.43 -6.15 0.11
CA ARG A 202 3.07 -7.35 0.89
C ARG A 202 2.00 -8.20 0.20
N ILE A 203 1.06 -7.58 -0.51
CA ILE A 203 0.01 -8.30 -1.26
C ILE A 203 0.60 -9.05 -2.44
N ILE A 204 1.51 -8.43 -3.18
CA ILE A 204 2.16 -9.06 -4.34
C ILE A 204 3.33 -9.98 -3.93
N GLY A 205 3.67 -10.06 -2.63
CA GLY A 205 4.71 -10.94 -2.11
C GLY A 205 6.11 -10.34 -2.16
N GLU A 206 6.22 -9.03 -2.46
CA GLU A 206 7.46 -8.30 -2.61
C GLU A 206 7.86 -7.56 -1.33
N ARG A 207 9.08 -7.03 -1.31
CA ARG A 207 9.68 -6.29 -0.19
C ARG A 207 9.81 -4.82 -0.52
N HIS A 208 10.10 -4.03 0.50
CA HIS A 208 10.44 -2.61 0.37
C HIS A 208 11.94 -2.46 0.02
N ASP A 209 12.32 -2.92 -1.16
CA ASP A 209 13.68 -2.98 -1.71
C ASP A 209 13.66 -2.64 -3.22
N PRO A 210 14.80 -2.65 -3.94
CA PRO A 210 14.84 -2.34 -5.37
C PRO A 210 13.94 -3.25 -6.22
N GLU A 211 13.89 -4.53 -5.91
CA GLU A 211 13.07 -5.52 -6.64
C GLU A 211 11.58 -5.22 -6.44
N GLY A 212 11.17 -4.89 -5.22
CA GLY A 212 9.81 -4.46 -4.96
C GLY A 212 9.45 -3.15 -5.65
N ALA A 213 10.38 -2.20 -5.74
CA ALA A 213 10.18 -0.97 -6.50
C ALA A 213 10.01 -1.25 -8.00
N LEU A 214 10.79 -2.17 -8.57
CA LEU A 214 10.65 -2.61 -9.95
C LEU A 214 9.31 -3.31 -10.18
N ALA A 215 8.88 -4.19 -9.27
CA ALA A 215 7.57 -4.84 -9.34
C ALA A 215 6.41 -3.82 -9.29
N LEU A 216 6.55 -2.75 -8.54
CA LEU A 216 5.58 -1.64 -8.57
C LEU A 216 5.59 -0.89 -9.90
N CYS A 217 6.77 -0.69 -10.52
CA CYS A 217 6.87 -0.10 -11.85
C CYS A 217 6.19 -0.96 -12.91
N ASP A 218 6.27 -2.28 -12.81
CA ASP A 218 5.62 -3.21 -13.73
C ASP A 218 4.08 -3.14 -13.61
N LEU A 219 3.55 -2.78 -12.45
CA LEU A 219 2.13 -2.50 -12.30
C LEU A 219 1.71 -1.23 -13.04
N ILE A 220 2.63 -0.25 -13.17
CA ILE A 220 2.41 0.97 -13.94
C ILE A 220 2.46 0.62 -15.43
N GLY A 221 1.35 0.79 -16.11
CA GLY A 221 1.20 0.42 -17.54
C GLY A 221 0.52 -0.91 -17.79
N SER A 222 0.66 -1.92 -16.89
CA SER A 222 0.12 -3.26 -17.11
C SER A 222 -1.37 -3.41 -16.76
N LYS A 223 -1.90 -2.60 -15.83
CA LYS A 223 -3.28 -2.70 -15.32
C LYS A 223 -4.09 -1.41 -15.43
N GLY A 224 -3.74 -0.56 -16.37
CA GLY A 224 -4.41 0.71 -16.59
C GLY A 224 -3.97 1.81 -15.63
N ILE A 225 -2.96 1.58 -14.79
CA ILE A 225 -2.28 2.59 -13.98
C ILE A 225 -1.21 3.24 -14.86
N SER A 226 -1.30 4.56 -15.07
CA SER A 226 -0.44 5.26 -16.03
C SER A 226 0.85 5.80 -15.41
N ASN A 227 0.86 6.03 -14.09
CA ASN A 227 1.97 6.67 -13.41
C ASN A 227 1.99 6.32 -11.90
N SER A 228 3.08 6.68 -11.23
CA SER A 228 3.31 6.42 -9.81
C SER A 228 2.29 7.09 -8.88
N PHE A 229 1.71 8.22 -9.26
CA PHE A 229 0.70 8.92 -8.47
C PHE A 229 -0.64 8.19 -8.51
N GLU A 230 -1.03 7.67 -9.66
CA GLU A 230 -2.20 6.79 -9.76
C GLU A 230 -2.00 5.50 -8.95
N LEU A 231 -0.78 4.96 -8.93
CA LEU A 231 -0.44 3.79 -8.11
C LEU A 231 -0.53 4.09 -6.61
N ASP A 232 -0.02 5.24 -6.15
CA ASP A 232 -0.11 5.64 -4.73
C ASP A 232 -1.57 5.82 -4.30
N VAL A 233 -2.36 6.55 -5.08
CA VAL A 233 -3.80 6.74 -4.79
C VAL A 233 -4.56 5.42 -4.84
N TYR A 234 -4.24 4.53 -5.78
CA TYR A 234 -4.80 3.18 -5.83
C TYR A 234 -4.50 2.40 -4.55
N SER A 235 -3.25 2.42 -4.09
CA SER A 235 -2.85 1.74 -2.87
C SER A 235 -3.54 2.28 -1.60
N PHE A 236 -4.13 3.47 -1.68
CA PHE A 236 -4.85 4.13 -0.60
C PHE A 236 -6.37 3.96 -0.69
N THR A 237 -6.95 3.98 -1.90
CA THR A 237 -8.41 3.94 -2.10
C THR A 237 -8.96 2.52 -2.09
N GLU A 238 -8.15 1.52 -2.47
CA GLU A 238 -8.53 0.13 -2.30
C GLU A 238 -8.47 -0.24 -0.83
N ASP A 239 -9.54 -0.85 -0.34
CA ASP A 239 -9.62 -1.33 1.03
C ASP A 239 -8.75 -2.59 1.21
N PHE A 240 -7.47 -2.37 1.46
CA PHE A 240 -6.52 -3.41 1.84
C PHE A 240 -6.50 -3.71 3.35
N SER A 241 -7.49 -3.20 4.10
CA SER A 241 -7.55 -3.30 5.56
C SER A 241 -7.56 -4.74 6.09
N HIS A 242 -8.00 -5.69 5.25
CA HIS A 242 -8.00 -7.11 5.63
C HIS A 242 -6.66 -7.82 5.37
N VAL A 243 -5.65 -7.14 4.87
CA VAL A 243 -4.32 -7.71 4.65
C VAL A 243 -3.40 -7.46 5.86
N ASN A 244 -3.91 -7.59 7.06
CA ASN A 244 -3.09 -7.78 8.25
C ASN A 244 -2.54 -9.22 8.26
N ARG A 245 -1.64 -9.55 7.33
CA ARG A 245 -0.89 -10.81 7.41
C ARG A 245 0.40 -10.58 8.21
N PRO A 246 0.74 -11.50 9.11
CA PRO A 246 2.06 -11.51 9.73
C PRO A 246 3.13 -11.56 8.62
N ARG A 247 4.27 -10.89 8.85
CA ARG A 247 5.43 -10.98 7.95
C ARG A 247 5.70 -12.44 7.61
N PRO A 248 5.83 -12.80 6.33
CA PRO A 248 6.25 -14.16 5.98
C PRO A 248 7.58 -14.44 6.68
N PRO A 249 7.78 -15.67 7.21
CA PRO A 249 9.04 -16.04 7.82
C PRO A 249 10.17 -15.79 6.84
N ARG A 250 11.31 -15.28 7.34
CA ARG A 250 12.52 -15.05 6.55
C ARG A 250 12.90 -16.35 5.85
N LEU A 251 12.59 -16.49 4.58
CA LEU A 251 13.11 -17.55 3.75
C LEU A 251 14.62 -17.34 3.63
N ARG A 252 15.40 -18.21 4.29
CA ARG A 252 16.84 -18.31 4.11
C ARG A 252 17.12 -18.54 2.62
N ASN A 253 18.08 -17.80 2.10
CA ASN A 253 18.64 -17.84 0.76
C ASN A 253 18.54 -19.21 0.09
N ARG A 254 17.63 -19.35 -0.89
CA ARG A 254 17.83 -20.27 -2.01
C ARG A 254 18.36 -19.43 -3.16
N ARG A 255 19.49 -19.85 -3.72
CA ARG A 255 20.13 -19.22 -4.86
C ARG A 255 19.14 -19.18 -6.04
N LEU A 256 18.94 -18.00 -6.59
CA LEU A 256 18.08 -17.68 -7.74
C LEU A 256 18.61 -18.19 -9.09
N ALA A 257 19.53 -19.18 -9.09
CA ALA A 257 20.23 -19.59 -10.31
C ALA A 257 19.46 -20.57 -11.21
N ASP A 258 18.33 -21.15 -10.77
CA ASP A 258 17.75 -22.33 -11.45
C ASP A 258 16.28 -22.21 -11.88
N LEU A 259 15.70 -21.01 -11.97
CA LEU A 259 14.31 -20.85 -12.43
C LEU A 259 14.23 -19.86 -13.61
N GLY A 260 13.82 -20.34 -14.75
CA GLY A 260 13.72 -19.57 -16.00
C GLY A 260 12.79 -18.37 -15.87
N LEU A 261 13.30 -17.17 -16.12
CA LEU A 261 12.65 -15.85 -15.96
C LEU A 261 11.24 -15.72 -16.60
N LYS A 262 10.95 -16.48 -17.64
CA LYS A 262 9.62 -16.47 -18.32
C LYS A 262 8.50 -17.11 -17.50
N SER A 263 8.79 -18.16 -16.75
CA SER A 263 7.78 -18.89 -15.96
C SER A 263 7.34 -18.14 -14.71
N GLU A 264 8.19 -17.26 -14.15
CA GLU A 264 7.86 -16.48 -12.95
C GLU A 264 6.89 -15.33 -13.23
N LEU A 265 7.07 -14.61 -14.33
CA LEU A 265 6.17 -13.52 -14.73
C LEU A 265 4.76 -14.03 -15.08
N GLU A 266 4.66 -15.16 -15.78
CA GLU A 266 3.39 -15.81 -16.06
C GLU A 266 2.75 -16.37 -14.78
N SER A 267 3.53 -16.94 -13.88
CA SER A 267 3.08 -17.43 -12.58
C SER A 267 2.59 -16.32 -11.68
N LEU A 268 3.25 -15.15 -11.64
CA LEU A 268 2.84 -13.99 -10.83
C LEU A 268 1.54 -13.36 -11.35
N ALA A 269 1.39 -13.23 -12.67
CA ALA A 269 0.14 -12.77 -13.27
C ALA A 269 -1.01 -13.75 -13.03
N HIS A 270 -0.73 -15.05 -13.09
CA HIS A 270 -1.72 -16.10 -12.81
C HIS A 270 -2.08 -16.16 -11.32
N ILE A 271 -1.12 -15.96 -10.41
CA ILE A 271 -1.36 -15.88 -8.96
C ILE A 271 -2.20 -14.65 -8.61
N ALA A 272 -1.96 -13.49 -9.22
CA ALA A 272 -2.76 -12.28 -8.99
C ALA A 272 -4.20 -12.44 -9.52
N ALA A 273 -4.38 -12.98 -10.73
CA ALA A 273 -5.68 -13.28 -11.29
C ALA A 273 -6.44 -14.33 -10.47
N ASN A 274 -5.76 -15.38 -10.02
CA ASN A 274 -6.32 -16.42 -9.16
C ASN A 274 -6.73 -15.87 -7.79
N LYS A 275 -5.96 -14.94 -7.18
CA LYS A 275 -6.33 -14.32 -5.89
C LYS A 275 -7.60 -13.48 -5.99
N VAL A 276 -7.79 -12.74 -7.08
CA VAL A 276 -9.04 -11.99 -7.33
C VAL A 276 -10.22 -12.93 -7.51
N THR A 277 -10.04 -13.99 -8.26
CA THR A 277 -11.08 -15.02 -8.47
C THR A 277 -11.42 -15.75 -7.18
N ILE A 278 -10.41 -16.15 -6.39
CA ILE A 278 -10.58 -16.80 -5.08
C ILE A 278 -11.33 -15.87 -4.12
N ARG A 279 -11.00 -14.58 -4.07
CA ARG A 279 -11.69 -13.61 -3.22
C ARG A 279 -13.14 -13.40 -3.64
N LYS A 280 -13.42 -13.33 -4.94
CA LYS A 280 -14.78 -13.24 -5.45
C LYS A 280 -15.59 -14.48 -5.06
N LEU A 281 -15.05 -15.67 -5.27
CA LEU A 281 -15.69 -16.93 -4.89
C LEU A 281 -15.89 -17.04 -3.36
N HIS A 282 -14.93 -16.56 -2.57
CA HIS A 282 -15.04 -16.53 -1.10
C HIS A 282 -16.19 -15.62 -0.67
N ASN A 283 -16.27 -14.40 -1.19
CA ASN A 283 -17.36 -13.47 -0.89
C ASN A 283 -18.71 -14.01 -1.36
N GLU A 284 -18.78 -14.65 -2.52
CA GLU A 284 -19.99 -15.29 -3.01
C GLU A 284 -20.45 -16.42 -2.09
N LEU A 285 -19.52 -17.26 -1.62
CA LEU A 285 -19.80 -18.34 -0.69
C LEU A 285 -20.31 -17.81 0.66
N THR A 286 -19.62 -16.83 1.23
CA THR A 286 -19.99 -16.20 2.50
C THR A 286 -21.36 -15.51 2.39
N ASN A 287 -21.58 -14.72 1.33
CA ASN A 287 -22.86 -14.03 1.10
C ASN A 287 -24.02 -15.02 0.93
N ARG A 288 -23.79 -16.13 0.22
CA ARG A 288 -24.78 -17.20 0.05
C ARG A 288 -25.13 -17.85 1.38
N PHE A 289 -24.11 -18.07 2.23
CA PHE A 289 -24.30 -18.60 3.57
C PHE A 289 -25.11 -17.63 4.44
N LEU A 290 -24.73 -16.36 4.50
CA LEU A 290 -25.45 -15.33 5.26
C LEU A 290 -26.91 -15.20 4.82
N LYS A 291 -27.17 -15.25 3.50
CA LYS A 291 -28.54 -15.28 2.97
C LYS A 291 -29.30 -16.52 3.47
N SER A 292 -28.70 -17.71 3.46
CA SER A 292 -29.35 -18.94 3.93
C SER A 292 -29.70 -18.88 5.42
N LEU A 293 -28.88 -18.20 6.24
CA LEU A 293 -29.16 -17.98 7.66
C LEU A 293 -30.31 -17.00 7.90
N ARG A 294 -30.38 -15.91 7.11
CA ARG A 294 -31.49 -14.94 7.19
C ARG A 294 -32.84 -15.59 6.96
N TRP A 295 -32.93 -16.52 6.03
CA TRP A 295 -34.14 -17.30 5.80
C TRP A 295 -34.56 -18.14 7.02
N LYS A 296 -33.62 -18.45 7.89
CA LYS A 296 -33.84 -19.20 9.15
C LYS A 296 -33.93 -18.30 10.39
N HIS A 297 -34.04 -16.98 10.19
CA HIS A 297 -34.04 -15.98 11.26
C HIS A 297 -32.80 -16.01 12.17
N ILE A 298 -31.66 -16.47 11.64
CA ILE A 298 -30.38 -16.47 12.35
C ILE A 298 -29.58 -15.26 11.89
N THR A 299 -29.19 -14.41 12.82
CA THR A 299 -28.34 -13.23 12.56
C THR A 299 -26.93 -13.51 13.01
N PRO A 300 -25.97 -13.76 12.08
CA PRO A 300 -24.56 -13.93 12.42
C PRO A 300 -23.93 -12.57 12.77
N LYS A 301 -22.95 -12.60 13.65
CA LYS A 301 -22.07 -11.45 13.89
C LYS A 301 -20.87 -11.54 12.95
N GLU A 302 -20.61 -10.47 12.22
CA GLU A 302 -19.38 -10.28 11.46
C GLU A 302 -18.31 -9.68 12.38
N HIS A 303 -17.11 -10.26 12.34
CA HIS A 303 -15.96 -9.71 13.05
C HIS A 303 -14.68 -10.01 12.24
N ARG A 304 -13.64 -10.53 12.88
CA ARG A 304 -12.38 -10.97 12.24
C ARG A 304 -12.47 -12.37 11.63
N PHE A 305 -13.62 -13.01 11.72
CA PHE A 305 -13.96 -14.33 11.19
C PHE A 305 -15.16 -14.21 10.22
N ASP A 306 -15.36 -15.20 9.38
CA ASP A 306 -16.38 -15.14 8.32
C ASP A 306 -17.80 -15.14 8.86
N ALA A 307 -18.08 -15.87 9.93
CA ALA A 307 -19.34 -15.77 10.67
C ALA A 307 -19.25 -16.33 12.10
N LEU A 308 -20.02 -15.75 13.01
CA LEU A 308 -20.27 -16.26 14.35
C LEU A 308 -21.78 -16.35 14.57
N ILE A 309 -22.28 -17.54 14.87
CA ILE A 309 -23.67 -17.77 15.27
C ILE A 309 -23.70 -17.92 16.78
N GLU A 310 -24.21 -16.88 17.47
CA GLU A 310 -24.36 -16.92 18.91
C GLU A 310 -25.58 -17.79 19.29
N GLY A 311 -25.41 -18.59 20.32
CA GLY A 311 -26.51 -19.39 20.84
C GLY A 311 -27.05 -20.46 19.87
N TRP A 312 -26.22 -20.95 18.92
CA TRP A 312 -26.65 -21.98 17.96
C TRP A 312 -27.11 -23.27 18.63
N LYS A 313 -26.58 -23.53 19.83
CA LYS A 313 -27.08 -24.48 20.82
C LYS A 313 -27.11 -23.77 22.18
N LYS A 314 -27.88 -24.30 23.14
CA LYS A 314 -27.98 -23.74 24.49
C LYS A 314 -26.58 -23.54 25.11
N GLY A 315 -26.20 -22.26 25.35
CA GLY A 315 -24.93 -21.86 25.94
C GLY A 315 -23.70 -22.02 25.03
N ARG A 316 -23.89 -22.23 23.71
CA ARG A 316 -22.77 -22.45 22.80
C ARG A 316 -22.86 -21.54 21.57
N HIS A 317 -21.73 -21.10 21.09
CA HIS A 317 -21.57 -20.35 19.85
C HIS A 317 -20.99 -21.25 18.75
N LEU A 318 -21.21 -20.92 17.48
CA LEU A 318 -20.60 -21.59 16.34
C LEU A 318 -19.76 -20.59 15.56
N LEU A 319 -18.46 -20.81 15.56
CA LEU A 319 -17.49 -20.04 14.79
C LEU A 319 -17.23 -20.68 13.44
N ILE A 320 -17.36 -19.94 12.36
CA ILE A 320 -17.33 -20.46 11.00
C ILE A 320 -16.25 -19.75 10.18
N GLU A 321 -15.44 -20.55 9.51
CA GLU A 321 -14.45 -20.10 8.53
C GLU A 321 -14.79 -20.68 7.17
N ALA A 322 -14.93 -19.82 6.15
CA ALA A 322 -15.25 -20.19 4.78
C ALA A 322 -13.99 -20.40 3.93
N LYS A 323 -13.97 -21.45 3.13
CA LYS A 323 -12.89 -21.71 2.17
C LYS A 323 -13.48 -22.13 0.83
N THR A 324 -12.92 -21.58 -0.25
CA THR A 324 -13.27 -21.93 -1.63
C THR A 324 -12.55 -23.20 -2.09
N ALA A 325 -12.25 -24.10 -1.16
CA ALA A 325 -11.49 -25.30 -1.42
C ALA A 325 -12.13 -26.16 -2.53
N SER A 326 -11.35 -26.39 -3.58
CA SER A 326 -11.64 -27.39 -4.61
C SER A 326 -11.02 -28.73 -4.25
N ALA A 327 -11.38 -29.81 -4.95
CA ALA A 327 -10.71 -31.10 -4.79
C ALA A 327 -9.21 -31.00 -5.15
N GLY A 328 -8.37 -31.79 -4.49
CA GLY A 328 -6.93 -31.90 -4.78
C GLY A 328 -6.01 -31.22 -3.76
N PRO A 329 -4.69 -31.16 -4.05
CA PRO A 329 -3.67 -30.70 -3.10
C PRO A 329 -3.86 -29.26 -2.61
N SER A 330 -4.28 -28.36 -3.48
CA SER A 330 -4.56 -26.96 -3.15
C SER A 330 -5.76 -26.82 -2.19
N GLY A 331 -6.78 -27.64 -2.35
CA GLY A 331 -7.92 -27.69 -1.46
C GLY A 331 -7.53 -28.15 -0.04
N ARG A 332 -6.65 -29.16 0.05
CA ARG A 332 -6.10 -29.60 1.36
C ARG A 332 -5.31 -28.52 2.08
N ALA A 333 -4.53 -27.71 1.35
CA ALA A 333 -3.83 -26.57 1.92
C ALA A 333 -4.79 -25.53 2.51
N GLN A 334 -5.90 -25.24 1.83
CA GLN A 334 -6.95 -24.35 2.32
C GLN A 334 -7.65 -24.88 3.58
N ILE A 335 -7.91 -26.21 3.64
CA ILE A 335 -8.49 -26.85 4.84
C ILE A 335 -7.53 -26.72 6.04
N ARG A 336 -6.24 -27.00 5.87
CA ARG A 336 -5.24 -26.81 6.92
C ARG A 336 -5.20 -25.35 7.42
N GLN A 337 -5.31 -24.40 6.50
CA GLN A 337 -5.37 -22.99 6.85
C GLN A 337 -6.64 -22.66 7.65
N ALA A 338 -7.80 -23.19 7.27
CA ALA A 338 -9.04 -23.01 8.02
C ALA A 338 -8.95 -23.56 9.43
N ILE A 339 -8.39 -24.76 9.59
CA ILE A 339 -8.17 -25.38 10.91
C ILE A 339 -7.33 -24.44 11.78
N GLY A 340 -6.18 -23.97 11.28
CA GLY A 340 -5.31 -23.05 12.02
C GLY A 340 -6.02 -21.76 12.43
N GLN A 341 -6.78 -21.14 11.51
CA GLN A 341 -7.54 -19.92 11.77
C GLN A 341 -8.63 -20.12 12.82
N LEU A 342 -9.40 -21.20 12.74
CA LEU A 342 -10.47 -21.50 13.70
C LEU A 342 -9.92 -21.68 15.12
N PHE A 343 -8.81 -22.42 15.28
CA PHE A 343 -8.18 -22.59 16.59
C PHE A 343 -7.57 -21.29 17.11
N ASP A 344 -6.93 -20.50 16.27
CA ASP A 344 -6.39 -19.18 16.64
C ASP A 344 -7.49 -18.22 17.08
N TYR A 345 -8.58 -18.11 16.32
CA TYR A 345 -9.72 -17.27 16.68
C TYR A 345 -10.38 -17.72 17.99
N ARG A 346 -10.61 -19.02 18.17
CA ARG A 346 -11.15 -19.56 19.43
C ARG A 346 -10.25 -19.24 20.61
N PHE A 347 -8.94 -19.32 20.43
CA PHE A 347 -7.97 -19.02 21.48
C PHE A 347 -7.94 -17.52 21.80
N SER A 348 -7.90 -16.68 20.77
CA SER A 348 -7.64 -15.24 20.90
C SER A 348 -8.88 -14.43 21.28
N HIS A 349 -10.08 -14.90 20.93
CA HIS A 349 -11.30 -14.11 21.07
C HIS A 349 -12.32 -14.67 22.07
N PHE A 350 -12.16 -15.90 22.52
CA PHE A 350 -13.13 -16.54 23.42
C PHE A 350 -12.45 -17.01 24.71
N LYS A 351 -12.78 -16.42 25.86
CA LYS A 351 -12.20 -16.75 27.16
C LYS A 351 -12.58 -18.17 27.60
N ALA A 352 -13.83 -18.58 27.37
CA ALA A 352 -14.36 -19.90 27.67
C ALA A 352 -14.37 -20.79 26.43
N LYS A 353 -13.25 -21.46 26.15
CA LYS A 353 -13.05 -22.31 24.95
C LYS A 353 -14.10 -23.41 24.78
N LYS A 354 -14.73 -23.86 25.86
CA LYS A 354 -15.75 -24.93 25.85
C LYS A 354 -17.10 -24.46 25.25
N GLU A 355 -17.33 -23.16 25.14
CA GLU A 355 -18.59 -22.59 24.66
C GLU A 355 -18.61 -22.33 23.14
N VAL A 356 -17.51 -22.61 22.45
CA VAL A 356 -17.37 -22.31 21.02
C VAL A 356 -17.10 -23.59 20.23
N ASP A 357 -18.07 -23.96 19.42
CA ASP A 357 -17.93 -24.98 18.39
C ASP A 357 -17.31 -24.38 17.11
N LEU A 358 -16.58 -25.17 16.38
CA LEU A 358 -15.88 -24.75 15.17
C LEU A 358 -16.52 -25.38 13.93
N ALA A 359 -16.60 -24.65 12.83
CA ALA A 359 -17.07 -25.15 11.55
C ALA A 359 -16.27 -24.60 10.39
N VAL A 360 -16.09 -25.41 9.34
CA VAL A 360 -15.60 -25.00 8.03
C VAL A 360 -16.74 -24.99 7.05
N LEU A 361 -16.89 -23.89 6.30
CA LEU A 361 -17.86 -23.77 5.22
C LEU A 361 -17.18 -23.96 3.86
N LEU A 362 -17.70 -24.83 3.03
CA LEU A 362 -17.16 -25.18 1.72
C LEU A 362 -18.19 -24.97 0.60
N PRO A 363 -17.76 -24.72 -0.65
CA PRO A 363 -18.70 -24.54 -1.77
C PRO A 363 -19.43 -25.83 -2.18
N SER A 364 -18.82 -27.00 -1.91
CA SER A 364 -19.36 -28.32 -2.21
C SER A 364 -18.96 -29.34 -1.17
N ARG A 365 -19.57 -30.53 -1.23
CA ARG A 365 -19.27 -31.63 -0.30
C ARG A 365 -17.79 -32.00 -0.37
N PRO A 366 -17.07 -32.01 0.76
CA PRO A 366 -15.66 -32.41 0.78
C PRO A 366 -15.50 -33.94 0.67
N ALA A 367 -14.31 -34.38 0.25
CA ALA A 367 -13.95 -35.78 0.23
C ALA A 367 -14.00 -36.41 1.62
N GLY A 368 -14.21 -37.72 1.69
CA GLY A 368 -14.40 -38.45 2.96
C GLY A 368 -13.21 -38.32 3.92
N ASP A 369 -11.98 -38.32 3.42
CA ASP A 369 -10.76 -38.14 4.22
C ASP A 369 -10.68 -36.74 4.85
N VAL A 370 -11.17 -35.70 4.17
CA VAL A 370 -11.28 -34.33 4.72
C VAL A 370 -12.36 -34.27 5.80
N GLN A 371 -13.50 -34.94 5.58
CA GLN A 371 -14.57 -35.02 6.58
C GLN A 371 -14.06 -35.74 7.85
N SER A 372 -13.35 -36.86 7.68
CA SER A 372 -12.77 -37.60 8.78
C SER A 372 -11.73 -36.79 9.56
N LEU A 373 -10.86 -36.04 8.86
CA LEU A 373 -9.91 -35.13 9.48
C LEU A 373 -10.60 -34.05 10.31
N LEU A 374 -11.61 -33.38 9.75
CA LEU A 374 -12.33 -32.32 10.48
C LEU A 374 -13.08 -32.89 11.69
N ALA A 375 -13.70 -34.05 11.54
CA ALA A 375 -14.40 -34.74 12.63
C ALA A 375 -13.44 -35.13 13.78
N SER A 376 -12.24 -35.64 13.47
CA SER A 376 -11.22 -35.99 14.48
C SER A 376 -10.74 -34.77 15.29
N LEU A 377 -10.88 -33.56 14.74
CA LEU A 377 -10.56 -32.29 15.40
C LEU A 377 -11.77 -31.63 16.05
N ASN A 378 -12.93 -32.29 16.10
CA ASN A 378 -14.20 -31.70 16.53
C ASN A 378 -14.59 -30.43 15.76
N ILE A 379 -14.25 -30.36 14.48
CA ILE A 379 -14.65 -29.29 13.58
C ILE A 379 -15.80 -29.76 12.71
N GLN A 380 -16.90 -29.03 12.75
CA GLN A 380 -18.05 -29.30 11.91
C GLN A 380 -17.77 -28.90 10.46
N VAL A 381 -18.45 -29.52 9.50
CA VAL A 381 -18.33 -29.14 8.10
C VAL A 381 -19.70 -28.80 7.52
N LEU A 382 -19.76 -27.67 6.80
CA LEU A 382 -20.92 -27.17 6.09
C LEU A 382 -20.59 -27.04 4.61
N TRP A 383 -21.55 -27.31 3.73
CA TRP A 383 -21.35 -27.12 2.28
C TRP A 383 -22.68 -26.85 1.59
N PHE A 384 -22.62 -26.42 0.35
CA PHE A 384 -23.81 -26.28 -0.50
C PHE A 384 -23.95 -27.47 -1.44
N GLU A 385 -25.16 -28.01 -1.51
CA GLU A 385 -25.54 -29.06 -2.45
C GLU A 385 -26.88 -28.71 -3.10
N ARG A 386 -26.91 -28.63 -4.43
CA ARG A 386 -28.08 -28.22 -5.22
C ARG A 386 -28.79 -26.96 -4.68
N GLY A 387 -28.02 -25.97 -4.24
CA GLY A 387 -28.55 -24.72 -3.70
C GLY A 387 -28.83 -24.71 -2.20
N HIS A 388 -28.90 -25.85 -1.55
CA HIS A 388 -29.23 -25.99 -0.14
C HIS A 388 -27.98 -26.16 0.74
N LEU A 389 -27.99 -25.54 1.93
CA LEU A 389 -26.97 -25.74 2.92
C LEU A 389 -27.11 -27.12 3.56
N LYS A 390 -26.05 -27.90 3.50
CA LYS A 390 -25.92 -29.25 4.06
C LYS A 390 -24.70 -29.25 5.02
N GLY A 391 -24.55 -30.30 5.83
CA GLY A 391 -23.39 -30.42 6.67
C GLY A 391 -23.49 -31.54 7.71
N SER A 392 -22.46 -31.64 8.55
CA SER A 392 -22.43 -32.53 9.72
C SER A 392 -23.38 -32.04 10.85
N ILE A 393 -23.87 -30.79 10.74
CA ILE A 393 -24.84 -30.21 11.66
C ILE A 393 -25.99 -29.57 10.85
N ARG A 394 -27.13 -29.41 11.49
CA ARG A 394 -28.26 -28.62 10.99
C ARG A 394 -28.28 -27.26 11.67
N LEU A 395 -28.29 -26.20 10.86
CA LEU A 395 -28.47 -24.81 11.29
C LEU A 395 -29.91 -24.38 11.06
#